data_e4d38f5b9feefbb06207cc15eb33dd48
#
_entry.id   e4d38f5b9feefbb06207cc15eb33dd48
#
_cell.length_a   1.000
_cell.length_b   1.000
_cell.length_c   1.000
_cell.angle_alpha   90.00
_cell.angle_beta   90.00
_cell.angle_gamma   90.00
#
_symmetry.space_group_name_H-M   'P 1'
#
loop_
_entity.id
_entity.type
_entity.pdbx_description
1 polymer ?
#
loop_
_entity_poly.entity_id
_entity_poly.type
_entity_poly.pdbx_seq_one_letter_code
_entity_poly.pdbx_strand_id
1 'polypeptide(L)'
;MEQRTLRFPLWAKITTVAIITTLFLLLLRAMGGYLNPFLWAIVTAYLFNPLVRALSQRSRIRRFWWVLLIYVIAGLLIFTGFNYLWPRLLGQFTELQEALPEFARTTSSWLEQSGRLTVGGIVIDLRPAEADVINWFTDLASELSASVPELVLGVIERLILLLVYLVVTFYLLLQADQLVERCYGLIPAPYRAEIRELGRSIDRVLGAYIRSQLLLIVLMAVLTYIPLSLLGVKYALVLSIATGFLEVIPFVGPYTAAGSAVLVSLLQPTTPFGWPNWLLALVVGLIYLVLRQGEDHLIIPNLVGHIVKLHPVLVIFSILAGGHLGGALGLLIAVPLAATVRIILVYLYAKLVDSPAPVAEIQADEQELLDRPTSPLAAPPGHGDLTDGTATR
;
A
#
# COMPACT_ATOMS: atom_id res chain seq x y z
N MET A 1 -11.07 -47.25 -33.83
CA MET A 1 -11.80 -47.02 -32.57
C MET A 1 -12.00 -45.54 -32.43
N GLU A 2 -13.17 -45.03 -32.80
CA GLU A 2 -13.54 -43.61 -32.62
C GLU A 2 -13.72 -43.36 -31.12
N GLN A 3 -12.86 -42.56 -30.53
CA GLN A 3 -13.03 -42.12 -29.15
C GLN A 3 -14.28 -41.25 -29.07
N ARG A 4 -15.41 -41.81 -28.65
CA ARG A 4 -16.62 -41.05 -28.28
C ARG A 4 -16.26 -40.13 -27.12
N THR A 5 -15.91 -38.90 -27.42
CA THR A 5 -15.76 -37.83 -26.41
C THR A 5 -17.13 -37.58 -25.80
N LEU A 6 -17.31 -37.91 -24.54
CA LEU A 6 -18.51 -37.59 -23.77
C LEU A 6 -18.65 -36.07 -23.70
N ARG A 7 -19.61 -35.51 -24.48
CA ARG A 7 -19.93 -34.08 -24.45
C ARG A 7 -20.95 -33.83 -23.35
N PHE A 8 -20.50 -33.27 -22.23
CA PHE A 8 -21.40 -32.81 -21.19
C PHE A 8 -22.28 -31.67 -21.70
N PRO A 9 -23.60 -31.65 -21.38
CA PRO A 9 -24.46 -30.53 -21.71
C PRO A 9 -24.01 -29.25 -20.99
N LEU A 10 -24.37 -28.10 -21.55
CA LEU A 10 -23.89 -26.80 -21.10
C LEU A 10 -24.20 -26.55 -19.61
N TRP A 11 -25.41 -26.93 -19.19
CA TRP A 11 -25.83 -26.83 -17.77
C TRP A 11 -24.92 -27.63 -16.82
N ALA A 12 -24.53 -28.85 -17.20
CA ALA A 12 -23.65 -29.68 -16.38
C ALA A 12 -22.23 -29.06 -16.24
N LYS A 13 -21.71 -28.45 -17.30
CA LYS A 13 -20.42 -27.71 -17.25
C LYS A 13 -20.50 -26.52 -16.31
N ILE A 14 -21.55 -25.70 -16.42
CA ILE A 14 -21.78 -24.53 -15.58
C ILE A 14 -21.91 -24.95 -14.10
N THR A 15 -22.74 -25.97 -13.84
CA THR A 15 -22.96 -26.49 -12.47
C THR A 15 -21.66 -27.04 -11.86
N THR A 16 -20.88 -27.79 -12.63
CA THR A 16 -19.58 -28.32 -12.14
C THR A 16 -18.62 -27.18 -11.82
N VAL A 17 -18.48 -26.20 -12.69
CA VAL A 17 -17.63 -25.02 -12.44
C VAL A 17 -18.11 -24.25 -11.21
N ALA A 18 -19.42 -24.02 -11.09
CA ALA A 18 -20.00 -23.34 -9.94
C ALA A 18 -19.73 -24.09 -8.62
N ILE A 19 -19.92 -25.41 -8.60
CA ILE A 19 -19.64 -26.25 -7.42
C ILE A 19 -18.18 -26.18 -7.04
N ILE A 20 -17.24 -26.36 -8.02
CA ILE A 20 -15.81 -26.30 -7.77
C ILE A 20 -15.40 -24.93 -7.23
N THR A 21 -15.91 -23.86 -7.84
CA THR A 21 -15.61 -22.49 -7.40
C THR A 21 -16.15 -22.23 -5.99
N THR A 22 -17.39 -22.66 -5.70
CA THR A 22 -17.98 -22.50 -4.37
C THR A 22 -17.19 -23.29 -3.32
N LEU A 23 -16.85 -24.54 -3.61
CA LEU A 23 -16.05 -25.38 -2.70
C LEU A 23 -14.67 -24.76 -2.45
N PHE A 24 -14.05 -24.24 -3.49
CA PHE A 24 -12.75 -23.56 -3.39
C PHE A 24 -12.85 -22.30 -2.52
N LEU A 25 -13.88 -21.46 -2.72
CA LEU A 25 -14.11 -20.27 -1.89
C LEU A 25 -14.39 -20.62 -0.43
N LEU A 26 -15.18 -21.68 -0.18
CA LEU A 26 -15.42 -22.19 1.17
C LEU A 26 -14.13 -22.70 1.83
N LEU A 27 -13.29 -23.40 1.08
CA LEU A 27 -11.98 -23.86 1.55
C LEU A 27 -11.08 -22.65 1.91
N LEU A 28 -10.99 -21.65 1.04
CA LEU A 28 -10.21 -20.44 1.32
C LEU A 28 -10.72 -19.74 2.58
N ARG A 29 -12.04 -19.64 2.74
CA ARG A 29 -12.65 -19.06 3.95
C ARG A 29 -12.35 -19.87 5.21
N ALA A 30 -12.38 -21.21 5.11
CA ALA A 30 -12.07 -22.10 6.22
C ALA A 30 -10.60 -22.03 6.66
N MET A 31 -9.68 -21.73 5.73
CA MET A 31 -8.25 -21.55 6.05
C MET A 31 -7.98 -20.28 6.86
N GLY A 32 -8.82 -19.25 6.78
CA GLY A 32 -8.71 -18.03 7.58
C GLY A 32 -7.31 -17.42 7.59
N GLY A 33 -6.76 -17.18 8.78
CA GLY A 33 -5.42 -16.59 8.96
C GLY A 33 -4.25 -17.39 8.40
N TYR A 34 -4.42 -18.71 8.18
CA TYR A 34 -3.38 -19.55 7.59
C TYR A 34 -3.09 -19.24 6.11
N LEU A 35 -3.94 -18.45 5.44
CA LEU A 35 -3.66 -17.93 4.10
C LEU A 35 -2.68 -16.75 4.10
N ASN A 36 -2.53 -16.05 5.21
CA ASN A 36 -1.69 -14.85 5.27
C ASN A 36 -0.23 -15.09 4.81
N PRO A 37 0.47 -16.15 5.22
CA PRO A 37 1.82 -16.43 4.73
C PRO A 37 1.90 -16.57 3.22
N PHE A 38 0.89 -17.19 2.58
CA PHE A 38 0.84 -17.35 1.13
C PHE A 38 0.64 -16.01 0.42
N LEU A 39 -0.25 -15.17 0.95
CA LEU A 39 -0.50 -13.84 0.39
C LEU A 39 0.72 -12.93 0.53
N TRP A 40 1.37 -12.92 1.69
CA TRP A 40 2.64 -12.20 1.88
C TRP A 40 3.74 -12.74 0.98
N ALA A 41 3.80 -14.05 0.76
CA ALA A 41 4.74 -14.67 -0.17
C ALA A 41 4.53 -14.20 -1.61
N ILE A 42 3.27 -14.06 -2.06
CA ILE A 42 2.92 -13.51 -3.37
C ILE A 42 3.39 -12.05 -3.47
N VAL A 43 3.08 -11.21 -2.48
CA VAL A 43 3.51 -9.80 -2.44
C VAL A 43 5.04 -9.70 -2.53
N THR A 44 5.75 -10.49 -1.74
CA THR A 44 7.21 -10.53 -1.73
C THR A 44 7.77 -11.03 -3.07
N ALA A 45 7.12 -12.03 -3.67
CA ALA A 45 7.50 -12.51 -4.99
C ALA A 45 7.31 -11.43 -6.06
N TYR A 46 6.23 -10.65 -6.03
CA TYR A 46 6.03 -9.52 -6.94
C TYR A 46 7.10 -8.43 -6.78
N LEU A 47 7.58 -8.22 -5.55
CA LEU A 47 8.65 -7.25 -5.29
C LEU A 47 10.01 -7.73 -5.86
N PHE A 48 10.39 -8.98 -5.57
CA PHE A 48 11.74 -9.46 -5.88
C PHE A 48 11.87 -10.19 -7.22
N ASN A 49 10.78 -10.70 -7.81
CA ASN A 49 10.83 -11.43 -9.08
C ASN A 49 11.48 -10.64 -10.24
N PRO A 50 11.22 -9.32 -10.44
CA PRO A 50 11.91 -8.55 -11.48
C PRO A 50 13.42 -8.52 -11.27
N LEU A 51 13.87 -8.39 -10.02
CA LEU A 51 15.29 -8.41 -9.67
C LEU A 51 15.92 -9.77 -9.96
N VAL A 52 15.29 -10.86 -9.52
CA VAL A 52 15.72 -12.24 -9.81
C VAL A 52 15.79 -12.47 -11.31
N ARG A 53 14.76 -12.03 -12.06
CA ARG A 53 14.71 -12.20 -13.52
C ARG A 53 15.83 -11.41 -14.21
N ALA A 54 16.05 -10.14 -13.84
CA ALA A 54 17.09 -9.30 -14.40
C ALA A 54 18.50 -9.89 -14.16
N LEU A 55 18.76 -10.38 -12.94
CA LEU A 55 20.02 -11.00 -12.58
C LEU A 55 20.25 -12.35 -13.29
N SER A 56 19.20 -13.19 -13.35
CA SER A 56 19.29 -14.50 -13.98
C SER A 56 19.43 -14.43 -15.51
N GLN A 57 18.87 -13.40 -16.16
CA GLN A 57 18.97 -13.21 -17.61
C GLN A 57 20.34 -12.63 -18.03
N ARG A 58 20.96 -11.81 -17.17
CA ARG A 58 22.28 -11.20 -17.45
C ARG A 58 23.47 -12.09 -17.12
N SER A 59 23.26 -13.16 -16.36
CA SER A 59 24.32 -14.05 -15.89
C SER A 59 24.13 -15.47 -16.39
N ARG A 60 25.24 -16.25 -16.46
CA ARG A 60 25.22 -17.70 -16.74
C ARG A 60 24.85 -18.55 -15.51
N ILE A 61 24.54 -17.90 -14.38
CA ILE A 61 24.25 -18.55 -13.11
C ILE A 61 22.79 -19.00 -13.09
N ARG A 62 22.52 -20.21 -12.60
CA ARG A 62 21.16 -20.75 -12.48
C ARG A 62 20.31 -19.88 -11.53
N ARG A 63 19.03 -19.65 -11.86
CA ARG A 63 18.07 -18.85 -11.09
C ARG A 63 18.04 -19.19 -9.59
N PHE A 64 18.25 -20.47 -9.25
CA PHE A 64 18.34 -20.96 -7.87
C PHE A 64 19.36 -20.17 -7.03
N TRP A 65 20.58 -19.96 -7.54
CA TRP A 65 21.64 -19.27 -6.82
C TRP A 65 21.35 -17.77 -6.61
N TRP A 66 20.67 -17.16 -7.57
CA TRP A 66 20.23 -15.77 -7.43
C TRP A 66 19.13 -15.62 -6.37
N VAL A 67 18.17 -16.54 -6.33
CA VAL A 67 17.14 -16.55 -5.29
C VAL A 67 17.82 -16.78 -3.93
N LEU A 68 18.71 -17.73 -3.80
CA LEU A 68 19.45 -17.98 -2.56
C LEU A 68 20.28 -16.77 -2.12
N LEU A 69 20.96 -16.10 -3.04
CA LEU A 69 21.74 -14.89 -2.76
C LEU A 69 20.84 -13.78 -2.23
N ILE A 70 19.70 -13.55 -2.86
CA ILE A 70 18.71 -12.54 -2.40
C ILE A 70 18.22 -12.90 -0.99
N TYR A 71 17.96 -14.17 -0.70
CA TYR A 71 17.57 -14.61 0.65
C TYR A 71 18.66 -14.36 1.68
N VAL A 72 19.91 -14.63 1.35
CA VAL A 72 21.04 -14.38 2.26
C VAL A 72 21.21 -12.88 2.49
N ILE A 73 21.15 -12.08 1.43
CA ILE A 73 21.26 -10.61 1.55
C ILE A 73 20.08 -10.05 2.34
N ALA A 74 18.85 -10.44 2.02
CA ALA A 74 17.67 -10.00 2.73
C ALA A 74 17.71 -10.43 4.22
N GLY A 75 18.09 -11.69 4.50
CA GLY A 75 18.28 -12.18 5.85
C GLY A 75 19.35 -11.40 6.63
N LEU A 76 20.48 -11.09 6.00
CA LEU A 76 21.54 -10.29 6.60
C LEU A 76 21.10 -8.85 6.87
N LEU A 77 20.39 -8.24 5.92
CA LEU A 77 19.83 -6.89 6.09
C LEU A 77 18.77 -6.84 7.20
N ILE A 78 17.87 -7.83 7.24
CA ILE A 78 16.86 -7.95 8.29
C ILE A 78 17.55 -8.17 9.66
N PHE A 79 18.52 -9.09 9.73
CA PHE A 79 19.27 -9.36 10.95
C PHE A 79 20.02 -8.12 11.46
N THR A 80 20.73 -7.44 10.59
CA THR A 80 21.48 -6.23 10.95
C THR A 80 20.54 -5.08 11.34
N GLY A 81 19.49 -4.87 10.54
CA GLY A 81 18.44 -3.89 10.82
C GLY A 81 17.74 -4.17 12.13
N PHE A 82 17.40 -5.44 12.40
CA PHE A 82 16.77 -5.85 13.65
C PHE A 82 17.67 -5.56 14.86
N ASN A 83 18.95 -5.97 14.82
CA ASN A 83 19.88 -5.73 15.92
C ASN A 83 20.15 -4.25 16.18
N TYR A 84 20.08 -3.40 15.14
CA TYR A 84 20.39 -1.97 15.26
C TYR A 84 19.17 -1.10 15.54
N LEU A 85 18.07 -1.37 14.83
CA LEU A 85 16.84 -0.55 14.90
C LEU A 85 15.91 -1.01 16.03
N TRP A 86 15.83 -2.33 16.26
CA TRP A 86 14.88 -2.90 17.21
C TRP A 86 15.03 -2.39 18.65
N PRO A 87 16.24 -2.33 19.26
CA PRO A 87 16.39 -1.78 20.61
C PRO A 87 15.99 -0.31 20.67
N ARG A 88 16.28 0.47 19.62
CA ARG A 88 15.89 1.89 19.55
C ARG A 88 14.39 2.07 19.40
N LEU A 89 13.76 1.24 18.57
CA LEU A 89 12.31 1.23 18.42
C LEU A 89 11.62 0.86 19.72
N LEU A 90 12.07 -0.21 20.37
CA LEU A 90 11.52 -0.64 21.66
C LEU A 90 11.69 0.45 22.72
N GLY A 91 12.88 1.07 22.80
CA GLY A 91 13.11 2.17 23.73
C GLY A 91 12.15 3.33 23.50
N GLN A 92 12.04 3.83 22.26
CA GLN A 92 11.11 4.90 21.92
C GLN A 92 9.64 4.51 22.10
N PHE A 93 9.30 3.27 21.83
CA PHE A 93 7.94 2.76 21.99
C PHE A 93 7.54 2.67 23.46
N THR A 94 8.41 2.15 24.32
CA THR A 94 8.16 2.09 25.78
C THR A 94 8.10 3.49 26.38
N GLU A 95 9.01 4.39 26.02
CA GLU A 95 8.96 5.78 26.44
C GLU A 95 7.67 6.49 25.99
N LEU A 96 7.20 6.24 24.75
CA LEU A 96 5.94 6.78 24.26
C LEU A 96 4.76 6.23 25.06
N GLN A 97 4.75 4.93 25.33
CA GLN A 97 3.70 4.28 26.10
C GLN A 97 3.61 4.84 27.53
N GLU A 98 4.75 5.05 28.17
CA GLU A 98 4.84 5.65 29.52
C GLU A 98 4.43 7.13 29.52
N ALA A 99 4.65 7.85 28.42
CA ALA A 99 4.27 9.26 28.27
C ALA A 99 2.79 9.49 27.94
N LEU A 100 2.07 8.50 27.39
CA LEU A 100 0.66 8.64 26.99
C LEU A 100 -0.25 9.14 28.14
N PRO A 101 -0.16 8.62 29.39
CA PRO A 101 -0.97 9.12 30.49
C PRO A 101 -0.65 10.59 30.86
N GLU A 102 0.61 11.00 30.73
CA GLU A 102 1.02 12.38 30.97
C GLU A 102 0.50 13.31 29.86
N PHE A 103 0.54 12.86 28.61
CA PHE A 103 -0.05 13.57 27.48
C PHE A 103 -1.56 13.76 27.66
N ALA A 104 -2.26 12.73 28.08
CA ALA A 104 -3.69 12.82 28.42
C ALA A 104 -3.96 13.89 29.49
N ARG A 105 -3.20 13.87 30.60
CA ARG A 105 -3.33 14.86 31.69
C ARG A 105 -3.00 16.27 31.25
N THR A 106 -1.93 16.46 30.47
CA THR A 106 -1.52 17.76 29.98
C THR A 106 -2.57 18.34 29.03
N THR A 107 -3.11 17.50 28.16
CA THR A 107 -4.16 17.91 27.20
C THR A 107 -5.47 18.23 27.92
N SER A 108 -5.87 17.44 28.92
CA SER A 108 -7.09 17.72 29.70
C SER A 108 -6.96 19.02 30.51
N SER A 109 -5.85 19.23 31.19
CA SER A 109 -5.63 20.48 31.94
C SER A 109 -5.62 21.72 31.04
N TRP A 110 -5.11 21.61 29.82
CA TRP A 110 -5.16 22.67 28.84
C TRP A 110 -6.59 22.92 28.34
N LEU A 111 -7.36 21.87 28.07
CA LEU A 111 -8.76 21.97 27.67
C LEU A 111 -9.64 22.59 28.77
N GLU A 112 -9.41 22.24 30.02
CA GLU A 112 -10.11 22.86 31.17
C GLU A 112 -9.82 24.35 31.28
N GLN A 113 -8.55 24.75 31.15
CA GLN A 113 -8.12 26.14 31.36
C GLN A 113 -8.31 27.03 30.14
N SER A 114 -8.09 26.52 28.93
CA SER A 114 -8.01 27.28 27.70
C SER A 114 -8.93 26.76 26.59
N GLY A 115 -9.79 25.78 26.87
CA GLY A 115 -10.64 25.11 25.89
C GLY A 115 -11.71 25.96 25.21
N ARG A 116 -11.74 27.26 25.44
CA ARG A 116 -12.59 28.24 24.72
C ARG A 116 -11.75 29.06 23.77
N LEU A 117 -11.86 28.78 22.49
CA LEU A 117 -11.20 29.55 21.44
C LEU A 117 -12.18 30.53 20.84
N THR A 118 -11.82 31.83 20.82
CA THR A 118 -12.58 32.88 20.15
C THR A 118 -11.87 33.21 18.84
N VAL A 119 -12.42 32.76 17.72
CA VAL A 119 -11.88 33.05 16.38
C VAL A 119 -12.92 33.85 15.59
N GLY A 120 -12.62 35.11 15.24
CA GLY A 120 -13.50 35.92 14.44
C GLY A 120 -14.88 36.21 15.05
N GLY A 121 -14.98 36.22 16.42
CA GLY A 121 -16.25 36.41 17.13
C GLY A 121 -17.06 35.14 17.38
N ILE A 122 -16.61 34.00 16.90
CA ILE A 122 -17.22 32.68 17.15
C ILE A 122 -16.49 32.04 18.33
N VAL A 123 -17.23 31.69 19.38
CA VAL A 123 -16.68 30.97 20.54
C VAL A 123 -16.81 29.46 20.28
N ILE A 124 -15.69 28.77 20.07
CA ILE A 124 -15.60 27.35 19.95
C ILE A 124 -15.23 26.78 21.33
N ASP A 125 -16.13 26.00 21.94
CA ASP A 125 -15.89 25.31 23.20
C ASP A 125 -15.38 23.90 22.92
N LEU A 126 -14.11 23.61 23.21
CA LEU A 126 -13.47 22.30 23.02
C LEU A 126 -13.56 21.40 24.26
N ARG A 127 -14.07 21.89 25.39
CA ARG A 127 -14.19 21.09 26.62
C ARG A 127 -15.05 19.84 26.51
N PRO A 128 -16.12 19.80 25.66
CA PRO A 128 -16.85 18.56 25.44
C PRO A 128 -16.01 17.41 24.85
N ALA A 129 -14.91 17.74 24.13
CA ALA A 129 -14.01 16.76 23.55
C ALA A 129 -12.99 16.18 24.55
N GLU A 130 -12.94 16.68 25.79
CA GLU A 130 -11.96 16.25 26.82
C GLU A 130 -12.08 14.76 27.13
N ALA A 131 -13.30 14.28 27.35
CA ALA A 131 -13.54 12.87 27.64
C ALA A 131 -13.13 11.95 26.49
N ASP A 132 -13.41 12.38 25.26
CA ASP A 132 -13.05 11.60 24.05
C ASP A 132 -11.54 11.54 23.88
N VAL A 133 -10.82 12.63 24.14
CA VAL A 133 -9.36 12.70 24.07
C VAL A 133 -8.72 11.80 25.14
N ILE A 134 -9.19 11.87 26.38
CA ILE A 134 -8.69 11.02 27.47
C ILE A 134 -8.94 9.53 27.17
N ASN A 135 -10.14 9.20 26.73
CA ASN A 135 -10.49 7.84 26.36
C ASN A 135 -9.60 7.34 25.22
N TRP A 136 -9.38 8.14 24.17
CA TRP A 136 -8.53 7.80 23.05
C TRP A 136 -7.08 7.49 23.49
N PHE A 137 -6.49 8.32 24.36
CA PHE A 137 -5.15 8.07 24.90
C PHE A 137 -5.11 6.81 25.78
N THR A 138 -6.16 6.57 26.58
CA THR A 138 -6.26 5.41 27.46
C THR A 138 -6.43 4.12 26.65
N ASP A 139 -7.28 4.14 25.63
CA ASP A 139 -7.50 3.01 24.73
C ASP A 139 -6.22 2.70 23.94
N LEU A 140 -5.55 3.70 23.40
CA LEU A 140 -4.27 3.55 22.73
C LEU A 140 -3.21 2.93 23.66
N ALA A 141 -3.09 3.43 24.90
CA ALA A 141 -2.16 2.86 25.88
C ALA A 141 -2.49 1.40 26.23
N SER A 142 -3.79 1.07 26.35
CA SER A 142 -4.24 -0.29 26.67
C SER A 142 -3.99 -1.25 25.51
N GLU A 143 -4.28 -0.86 24.26
CA GLU A 143 -4.01 -1.65 23.07
C GLU A 143 -2.50 -1.93 22.89
N LEU A 144 -1.66 -0.91 23.10
CA LEU A 144 -0.22 -1.05 23.06
C LEU A 144 0.31 -2.00 24.14
N SER A 145 -0.29 -1.98 25.35
CA SER A 145 0.11 -2.83 26.47
C SER A 145 -0.34 -4.29 26.29
N ALA A 146 -1.51 -4.52 25.73
CA ALA A 146 -2.09 -5.86 25.55
C ALA A 146 -1.32 -6.70 24.51
N SER A 147 -0.62 -6.05 23.58
CA SER A 147 0.05 -6.72 22.47
C SER A 147 1.32 -7.51 22.89
N VAL A 148 1.94 -7.22 24.03
CA VAL A 148 3.23 -7.80 24.42
C VAL A 148 3.14 -9.26 24.92
N PRO A 149 2.17 -9.67 25.77
CA PRO A 149 2.07 -11.05 26.26
C PRO A 149 1.67 -12.05 25.16
N GLU A 150 0.81 -11.64 24.24
CA GLU A 150 0.36 -12.49 23.11
C GLU A 150 1.49 -12.79 22.12
N LEU A 151 2.50 -11.91 22.05
CA LEU A 151 3.69 -12.14 21.24
C LEU A 151 4.49 -13.35 21.71
N VAL A 152 4.53 -13.62 23.00
CA VAL A 152 5.33 -14.71 23.58
C VAL A 152 4.64 -16.07 23.48
N LEU A 153 3.33 -16.14 23.69
CA LEU A 153 2.56 -17.39 23.68
C LEU A 153 2.40 -17.99 22.28
N GLY A 154 2.41 -17.17 21.24
CA GLY A 154 2.26 -17.59 19.84
C GLY A 154 3.58 -17.84 19.08
N VAL A 155 4.74 -17.88 19.73
CA VAL A 155 6.05 -17.95 19.04
C VAL A 155 6.16 -19.17 18.13
N ILE A 156 5.75 -20.35 18.58
CA ILE A 156 5.86 -21.58 17.79
C ILE A 156 4.98 -21.51 16.55
N GLU A 157 3.74 -21.08 16.69
CA GLU A 157 2.81 -20.90 15.55
C GLU A 157 3.36 -19.88 14.57
N ARG A 158 3.85 -18.74 15.03
CA ARG A 158 4.44 -17.70 14.18
C ARG A 158 5.71 -18.17 13.48
N LEU A 159 6.54 -19.00 14.12
CA LEU A 159 7.71 -19.60 13.48
C LEU A 159 7.32 -20.58 12.38
N ILE A 160 6.27 -21.38 12.57
CA ILE A 160 5.74 -22.28 11.54
C ILE A 160 5.21 -21.44 10.36
N LEU A 161 4.40 -20.39 10.62
CA LEU A 161 3.88 -19.50 9.58
C LEU A 161 5.00 -18.77 8.84
N LEU A 162 6.04 -18.34 9.55
CA LEU A 162 7.24 -17.75 8.96
C LEU A 162 7.98 -18.76 8.06
N LEU A 163 8.13 -19.99 8.52
CA LEU A 163 8.74 -21.05 7.71
C LEU A 163 7.93 -21.30 6.43
N VAL A 164 6.60 -21.42 6.56
CA VAL A 164 5.70 -21.55 5.40
C VAL A 164 5.87 -20.38 4.44
N TYR A 165 5.85 -19.14 4.94
CA TYR A 165 6.07 -17.93 4.15
C TYR A 165 7.42 -17.99 3.40
N LEU A 166 8.51 -18.32 4.07
CA LEU A 166 9.83 -18.40 3.46
C LEU A 166 9.87 -19.48 2.37
N VAL A 167 9.36 -20.67 2.65
CA VAL A 167 9.32 -21.77 1.67
C VAL A 167 8.47 -21.38 0.46
N VAL A 168 7.26 -20.87 0.67
CA VAL A 168 6.36 -20.49 -0.43
C VAL A 168 6.97 -19.36 -1.27
N THR A 169 7.54 -18.33 -0.64
CA THR A 169 8.23 -17.26 -1.36
C THR A 169 9.39 -17.78 -2.19
N PHE A 170 10.19 -18.70 -1.63
CA PHE A 170 11.29 -19.32 -2.34
C PHE A 170 10.82 -20.06 -3.60
N TYR A 171 9.79 -20.88 -3.47
CA TYR A 171 9.23 -21.61 -4.61
C TYR A 171 8.58 -20.67 -5.64
N LEU A 172 7.88 -19.65 -5.20
CA LEU A 172 7.32 -18.63 -6.12
C LEU A 172 8.43 -17.91 -6.87
N LEU A 173 9.50 -17.46 -6.21
CA LEU A 173 10.63 -16.82 -6.88
C LEU A 173 11.36 -17.77 -7.83
N LEU A 174 11.36 -19.06 -7.56
CA LEU A 174 12.05 -20.05 -8.38
C LEU A 174 11.21 -20.49 -9.60
N GLN A 175 9.91 -20.72 -9.41
CA GLN A 175 9.07 -21.44 -10.35
C GLN A 175 7.78 -20.70 -10.77
N ALA A 176 7.59 -19.43 -10.40
CA ALA A 176 6.36 -18.69 -10.73
C ALA A 176 6.02 -18.74 -12.22
N ASP A 177 7.01 -18.52 -13.08
CA ASP A 177 6.81 -18.52 -14.55
C ASP A 177 6.29 -19.89 -15.04
N GLN A 178 6.81 -21.00 -14.47
CA GLN A 178 6.37 -22.36 -14.83
C GLN A 178 4.96 -22.66 -14.29
N LEU A 179 4.65 -22.20 -13.08
CA LEU A 179 3.34 -22.37 -12.48
C LEU A 179 2.27 -21.67 -13.30
N VAL A 180 2.51 -20.42 -13.65
CA VAL A 180 1.61 -19.60 -14.50
C VAL A 180 1.42 -20.27 -15.87
N GLU A 181 2.49 -20.75 -16.51
CA GLU A 181 2.40 -21.42 -17.80
C GLU A 181 1.61 -22.73 -17.73
N ARG A 182 1.74 -23.49 -16.65
CA ARG A 182 0.91 -24.69 -16.40
C ARG A 182 -0.57 -24.32 -16.25
N CYS A 183 -0.88 -23.23 -15.53
CA CYS A 183 -2.25 -22.75 -15.41
C CYS A 183 -2.84 -22.37 -16.77
N TYR A 184 -2.08 -21.66 -17.63
CA TYR A 184 -2.53 -21.38 -19.01
C TYR A 184 -2.67 -22.64 -19.85
N GLY A 185 -1.89 -23.68 -19.57
CA GLY A 185 -2.01 -25.01 -20.23
C GLY A 185 -3.36 -25.68 -20.01
N LEU A 186 -4.03 -25.41 -18.89
CA LEU A 186 -5.36 -25.96 -18.59
C LEU A 186 -6.48 -25.30 -19.42
N ILE A 187 -6.23 -24.12 -20.02
CA ILE A 187 -7.20 -23.38 -20.79
C ILE A 187 -7.27 -23.96 -22.21
N PRO A 188 -8.49 -24.20 -22.75
CA PRO A 188 -8.66 -24.66 -24.12
C PRO A 188 -7.96 -23.73 -25.12
N ALA A 189 -7.35 -24.33 -26.16
CA ALA A 189 -6.52 -23.61 -27.12
C ALA A 189 -7.15 -22.34 -27.74
N PRO A 190 -8.45 -22.31 -28.10
CA PRO A 190 -9.08 -21.11 -28.69
C PRO A 190 -9.08 -19.88 -27.77
N TYR A 191 -9.14 -20.08 -26.46
CA TYR A 191 -9.24 -18.98 -25.46
C TYR A 191 -7.90 -18.64 -24.82
N ARG A 192 -6.88 -19.47 -25.01
CA ARG A 192 -5.59 -19.35 -24.30
C ARG A 192 -4.87 -18.06 -24.56
N ALA A 193 -4.87 -17.57 -25.79
CA ALA A 193 -4.20 -16.33 -26.17
C ALA A 193 -4.83 -15.13 -25.46
N GLU A 194 -6.15 -15.05 -25.50
CA GLU A 194 -6.94 -13.97 -24.92
C GLU A 194 -6.85 -13.94 -23.38
N ILE A 195 -6.99 -15.09 -22.74
CA ILE A 195 -6.86 -15.18 -21.27
C ILE A 195 -5.42 -14.88 -20.82
N ARG A 196 -4.43 -15.26 -21.63
CA ARG A 196 -3.03 -14.91 -21.35
C ARG A 196 -2.80 -13.40 -21.41
N GLU A 197 -3.43 -12.71 -22.35
CA GLU A 197 -3.33 -11.26 -22.48
C GLU A 197 -4.02 -10.55 -21.30
N LEU A 198 -5.21 -10.99 -20.93
CA LEU A 198 -5.92 -10.52 -19.73
C LEU A 198 -5.06 -10.73 -18.47
N GLY A 199 -4.48 -11.92 -18.31
CA GLY A 199 -3.59 -12.24 -17.19
C GLY A 199 -2.34 -11.37 -17.14
N ARG A 200 -1.75 -11.03 -18.30
CA ARG A 200 -0.60 -10.11 -18.36
C ARG A 200 -0.98 -8.69 -17.94
N SER A 201 -2.17 -8.22 -18.32
CA SER A 201 -2.67 -6.90 -17.91
C SER A 201 -2.89 -6.85 -16.40
N ILE A 202 -3.48 -7.89 -15.81
CA ILE A 202 -3.64 -8.02 -14.36
C ILE A 202 -2.27 -8.07 -13.67
N ASP A 203 -1.34 -8.90 -14.14
CA ASP A 203 0.01 -9.06 -13.57
C ASP A 203 0.77 -7.73 -13.59
N ARG A 204 0.66 -6.95 -14.66
CA ARG A 204 1.26 -5.63 -14.79
C ARG A 204 0.73 -4.66 -13.74
N VAL A 205 -0.60 -4.55 -13.58
CA VAL A 205 -1.24 -3.66 -12.61
C VAL A 205 -0.88 -4.05 -11.17
N LEU A 206 -1.03 -5.33 -10.82
CA LEU A 206 -0.69 -5.85 -9.50
C LEU A 206 0.78 -5.61 -9.17
N GLY A 207 1.67 -5.99 -10.09
CA GLY A 207 3.10 -5.90 -9.87
C GLY A 207 3.60 -4.46 -9.77
N ALA A 208 3.10 -3.57 -10.62
CA ALA A 208 3.47 -2.17 -10.58
C ALA A 208 2.99 -1.52 -9.28
N TYR A 209 1.71 -1.72 -8.90
CA TYR A 209 1.15 -1.15 -7.68
C TYR A 209 1.87 -1.63 -6.42
N ILE A 210 2.05 -2.95 -6.26
CA ILE A 210 2.70 -3.52 -5.07
C ILE A 210 4.12 -2.96 -4.91
N ARG A 211 4.90 -2.89 -6.00
CA ARG A 211 6.26 -2.34 -5.96
C ARG A 211 6.27 -0.85 -5.61
N SER A 212 5.40 -0.08 -6.24
CA SER A 212 5.29 1.36 -5.97
C SER A 212 4.87 1.63 -4.53
N GLN A 213 3.89 0.88 -4.01
CA GLN A 213 3.40 1.06 -2.65
C GLN A 213 4.47 0.69 -1.59
N LEU A 214 5.17 -0.43 -1.79
CA LEU A 214 6.25 -0.81 -0.86
C LEU A 214 7.43 0.17 -0.90
N LEU A 215 7.76 0.68 -2.10
CA LEU A 215 8.77 1.72 -2.23
C LEU A 215 8.33 3.03 -1.56
N LEU A 216 7.05 3.40 -1.72
CA LEU A 216 6.47 4.59 -1.10
C LEU A 216 6.53 4.51 0.43
N ILE A 217 6.16 3.37 1.01
CA ILE A 217 6.25 3.13 2.47
C ILE A 217 7.68 3.41 2.98
N VAL A 218 8.68 2.82 2.34
CA VAL A 218 10.08 3.00 2.74
C VAL A 218 10.55 4.43 2.51
N LEU A 219 10.20 5.01 1.37
CA LEU A 219 10.61 6.36 1.00
C LEU A 219 10.03 7.39 1.98
N MET A 220 8.73 7.31 2.28
CA MET A 220 8.06 8.23 3.21
C MET A 220 8.57 8.06 4.64
N ALA A 221 8.85 6.83 5.08
CA ALA A 221 9.48 6.60 6.38
C ALA A 221 10.87 7.28 6.47
N VAL A 222 11.70 7.15 5.43
CA VAL A 222 13.04 7.77 5.41
C VAL A 222 12.95 9.29 5.30
N LEU A 223 12.13 9.81 4.38
CA LEU A 223 11.95 11.25 4.15
C LEU A 223 11.39 11.97 5.38
N THR A 224 10.57 11.28 6.17
CA THR A 224 10.03 11.82 7.42
C THR A 224 11.04 11.70 8.57
N TYR A 225 11.77 10.58 8.65
CA TYR A 225 12.74 10.35 9.73
C TYR A 225 13.84 11.41 9.76
N ILE A 226 14.37 11.78 8.61
CA ILE A 226 15.49 12.73 8.52
C ILE A 226 15.14 14.09 9.17
N PRO A 227 14.10 14.81 8.75
CA PRO A 227 13.78 16.10 9.33
C PRO A 227 13.30 15.99 10.79
N LEU A 228 12.51 14.99 11.15
CA LEU A 228 12.07 14.83 12.54
C LEU A 228 13.27 14.57 13.49
N SER A 229 14.23 13.76 13.06
CA SER A 229 15.44 13.47 13.83
C SER A 229 16.33 14.71 13.95
N LEU A 230 16.51 15.49 12.86
CA LEU A 230 17.30 16.73 12.87
C LEU A 230 16.67 17.82 13.77
N LEU A 231 15.34 17.88 13.81
CA LEU A 231 14.60 18.79 14.67
C LEU A 231 14.51 18.31 16.14
N GLY A 232 15.06 17.12 16.46
CA GLY A 232 15.00 16.56 17.80
C GLY A 232 13.58 16.28 18.28
N VAL A 233 12.69 15.91 17.36
CA VAL A 233 11.33 15.45 17.71
C VAL A 233 11.45 14.14 18.46
N LYS A 234 10.83 14.02 19.64
CA LYS A 234 10.78 12.77 20.38
C LYS A 234 10.07 11.69 19.52
N TYR A 235 10.52 10.46 19.68
CA TYR A 235 9.95 9.30 18.97
C TYR A 235 10.02 9.41 17.43
N ALA A 236 10.97 10.19 16.88
CA ALA A 236 11.13 10.41 15.45
C ALA A 236 11.16 9.11 14.63
N LEU A 237 11.81 8.06 15.15
CA LEU A 237 11.90 6.76 14.48
C LEU A 237 10.53 6.05 14.44
N VAL A 238 9.80 6.04 15.57
CA VAL A 238 8.46 5.44 15.64
C VAL A 238 7.49 6.19 14.76
N LEU A 239 7.48 7.53 14.82
CA LEU A 239 6.60 8.38 14.02
C LEU A 239 6.86 8.23 12.52
N SER A 240 8.12 8.15 12.11
CA SER A 240 8.48 8.01 10.70
C SER A 240 8.13 6.64 10.14
N ILE A 241 8.35 5.57 10.89
CA ILE A 241 7.92 4.22 10.50
C ILE A 241 6.39 4.17 10.43
N ALA A 242 5.69 4.72 11.44
CA ALA A 242 4.24 4.81 11.42
C ALA A 242 3.73 5.61 10.20
N THR A 243 4.38 6.73 9.84
CA THR A 243 4.06 7.52 8.64
C THR A 243 4.14 6.64 7.40
N GLY A 244 5.25 5.92 7.20
CA GLY A 244 5.39 5.02 6.05
C GLY A 244 4.30 3.94 5.99
N PHE A 245 3.97 3.30 7.10
CA PHE A 245 2.91 2.28 7.12
C PHE A 245 1.51 2.87 6.94
N LEU A 246 1.23 4.03 7.53
CA LEU A 246 -0.05 4.71 7.38
C LEU A 246 -0.31 5.15 5.93
N GLU A 247 0.74 5.35 5.13
CA GLU A 247 0.65 5.70 3.70
C GLU A 247 -0.13 4.67 2.87
N VAL A 248 -0.30 3.45 3.39
CA VAL A 248 -1.15 2.42 2.75
C VAL A 248 -2.63 2.84 2.70
N ILE A 249 -3.06 3.73 3.60
CA ILE A 249 -4.44 4.22 3.67
C ILE A 249 -4.49 5.63 3.06
N PRO A 250 -4.88 5.77 1.77
CA PRO A 250 -4.92 7.07 1.11
C PRO A 250 -5.79 8.08 1.89
N PHE A 251 -5.37 9.31 1.90
CA PHE A 251 -5.96 10.45 2.60
C PHE A 251 -5.88 10.35 4.13
N VAL A 252 -6.38 9.28 4.75
CA VAL A 252 -6.42 9.14 6.21
C VAL A 252 -5.02 8.99 6.78
N GLY A 253 -4.18 8.16 6.16
CA GLY A 253 -2.83 7.86 6.64
C GLY A 253 -1.93 9.08 6.82
N PRO A 254 -1.69 9.87 5.76
CA PRO A 254 -0.83 11.05 5.84
C PRO A 254 -1.30 12.08 6.87
N TYR A 255 -2.61 12.32 6.96
CA TYR A 255 -3.14 13.30 7.94
C TYR A 255 -3.05 12.81 9.37
N THR A 256 -3.28 11.51 9.63
CA THR A 256 -3.10 10.93 10.98
C THR A 256 -1.64 10.92 11.39
N ALA A 257 -0.71 10.61 10.47
CA ALA A 257 0.72 10.67 10.71
C ALA A 257 1.18 12.09 11.04
N ALA A 258 0.78 13.07 10.23
CA ALA A 258 1.08 14.49 10.45
C ALA A 258 0.53 14.97 11.80
N GLY A 259 -0.75 14.68 12.08
CA GLY A 259 -1.40 15.05 13.33
C GLY A 259 -0.70 14.48 14.55
N SER A 260 -0.30 13.21 14.49
CA SER A 260 0.45 12.53 15.57
C SER A 260 1.82 13.19 15.81
N ALA A 261 2.56 13.50 14.75
CA ALA A 261 3.86 14.13 14.86
C ALA A 261 3.77 15.58 15.39
N VAL A 262 2.78 16.34 14.94
CA VAL A 262 2.48 17.69 15.47
C VAL A 262 2.12 17.63 16.94
N LEU A 263 1.25 16.69 17.34
CA LEU A 263 0.82 16.51 18.72
C LEU A 263 2.01 16.15 19.63
N VAL A 264 2.86 15.22 19.23
CA VAL A 264 4.07 14.87 19.97
C VAL A 264 4.99 16.08 20.13
N SER A 265 5.16 16.88 19.06
CA SER A 265 5.99 18.08 19.09
C SER A 265 5.45 19.17 20.01
N LEU A 266 4.12 19.27 20.15
CA LEU A 266 3.47 20.19 21.10
C LEU A 266 3.65 19.78 22.55
N LEU A 267 3.62 18.46 22.83
CA LEU A 267 3.56 17.93 24.16
C LEU A 267 4.93 17.47 24.72
N GLN A 268 5.99 17.43 23.89
CA GLN A 268 7.30 17.01 24.37
C GLN A 268 7.87 17.99 25.41
N PRO A 269 8.51 17.48 26.49
CA PRO A 269 8.94 18.31 27.61
C PRO A 269 10.12 19.21 27.28
N THR A 270 10.93 18.84 26.28
CA THR A 270 12.12 19.61 25.89
C THR A 270 12.13 19.79 24.39
N THR A 271 12.41 21.00 23.94
CA THR A 271 12.60 21.32 22.53
C THR A 271 14.05 21.59 22.22
N PRO A 272 14.57 21.18 21.07
CA PRO A 272 15.90 21.57 20.62
C PRO A 272 15.92 23.10 20.34
N PHE A 273 17.11 23.66 20.36
CA PHE A 273 17.33 25.08 20.05
C PHE A 273 16.60 26.09 20.96
N GLY A 274 16.00 25.66 22.07
CA GLY A 274 15.24 26.54 22.97
C GLY A 274 13.94 27.10 22.36
N TRP A 275 13.42 26.45 21.33
CA TRP A 275 12.17 26.87 20.66
C TRP A 275 10.97 26.60 21.57
N PRO A 276 9.92 27.42 21.53
CA PRO A 276 8.66 27.06 22.17
C PRO A 276 8.02 25.89 21.40
N ASN A 277 7.31 25.00 22.11
CA ASN A 277 6.70 23.80 21.54
C ASN A 277 5.78 24.10 20.36
N TRP A 278 5.01 25.19 20.41
CA TRP A 278 4.13 25.58 19.31
C TRP A 278 4.90 25.87 18.01
N LEU A 279 6.11 26.44 18.10
CA LEU A 279 6.94 26.73 16.94
C LEU A 279 7.49 25.43 16.33
N LEU A 280 7.94 24.50 17.19
CA LEU A 280 8.37 23.18 16.72
C LEU A 280 7.23 22.43 16.00
N ALA A 281 6.05 22.43 16.60
CA ALA A 281 4.86 21.81 16.02
C ALA A 281 4.46 22.44 14.68
N LEU A 282 4.55 23.77 14.59
CA LEU A 282 4.30 24.48 13.32
C LEU A 282 5.30 24.05 12.24
N VAL A 283 6.59 23.98 12.57
CA VAL A 283 7.65 23.57 11.62
C VAL A 283 7.45 22.12 11.21
N VAL A 284 7.13 21.23 12.14
CA VAL A 284 6.80 19.81 11.84
C VAL A 284 5.59 19.72 10.91
N GLY A 285 4.53 20.47 11.19
CA GLY A 285 3.34 20.52 10.31
C GLY A 285 3.67 21.01 8.91
N LEU A 286 4.52 22.04 8.77
CA LEU A 286 4.99 22.54 7.48
C LEU A 286 5.83 21.50 6.73
N ILE A 287 6.68 20.75 7.44
CA ILE A 287 7.46 19.65 6.83
C ILE A 287 6.51 18.59 6.26
N TYR A 288 5.52 18.14 7.03
CA TYR A 288 4.54 17.17 6.52
C TYR A 288 3.76 17.72 5.32
N LEU A 289 3.41 19.01 5.34
CA LEU A 289 2.75 19.64 4.20
C LEU A 289 3.65 19.66 2.96
N VAL A 290 4.93 19.99 3.10
CA VAL A 290 5.90 19.97 1.99
C VAL A 290 6.12 18.55 1.48
N LEU A 291 6.27 17.57 2.39
CA LEU A 291 6.40 16.16 2.02
C LEU A 291 5.16 15.67 1.27
N ARG A 292 3.96 16.03 1.72
CA ARG A 292 2.69 15.71 1.06
C ARG A 292 2.62 16.31 -0.35
N GLN A 293 2.99 17.59 -0.50
CA GLN A 293 3.04 18.22 -1.83
C GLN A 293 4.06 17.55 -2.76
N GLY A 294 5.24 17.20 -2.21
CA GLY A 294 6.25 16.46 -2.96
C GLY A 294 5.76 15.07 -3.36
N GLU A 295 5.05 14.38 -2.48
CA GLU A 295 4.44 13.08 -2.75
C GLU A 295 3.41 13.18 -3.89
N ASP A 296 2.42 14.07 -3.76
CA ASP A 296 1.32 14.20 -4.73
C ASP A 296 1.82 14.65 -6.12
N HIS A 297 2.84 15.52 -6.20
CA HIS A 297 3.27 16.13 -7.46
C HIS A 297 4.51 15.47 -8.08
N LEU A 298 5.38 14.83 -7.28
CA LEU A 298 6.63 14.24 -7.76
C LEU A 298 6.66 12.72 -7.60
N ILE A 299 6.30 12.20 -6.42
CA ILE A 299 6.51 10.80 -6.10
C ILE A 299 5.42 9.93 -6.74
N ILE A 300 4.14 10.24 -6.49
CA ILE A 300 3.02 9.44 -7.01
C ILE A 300 3.01 9.40 -8.54
N PRO A 301 3.12 10.51 -9.30
CA PRO A 301 3.14 10.46 -10.77
C PRO A 301 4.26 9.59 -11.34
N ASN A 302 5.44 9.62 -10.69
CA ASN A 302 6.60 8.88 -11.17
C ASN A 302 6.62 7.40 -10.74
N LEU A 303 6.05 7.06 -9.57
CA LEU A 303 6.04 5.70 -9.04
C LEU A 303 4.80 4.91 -9.40
N VAL A 304 3.63 5.50 -9.20
CA VAL A 304 2.33 4.84 -9.38
C VAL A 304 1.79 5.10 -10.78
N GLY A 305 2.07 6.30 -11.34
CA GLY A 305 1.55 6.70 -12.63
C GLY A 305 0.03 6.62 -12.69
N HIS A 306 -0.51 6.39 -13.90
CA HIS A 306 -1.95 6.24 -14.14
C HIS A 306 -2.41 4.76 -14.08
N ILE A 307 -1.68 3.90 -13.36
CA ILE A 307 -1.87 2.44 -13.34
C ILE A 307 -3.27 2.06 -12.85
N VAL A 308 -3.86 2.84 -11.94
CA VAL A 308 -5.15 2.53 -11.31
C VAL A 308 -6.15 3.64 -11.60
N LYS A 309 -6.91 3.50 -12.70
CA LYS A 309 -8.01 4.41 -13.05
C LYS A 309 -9.28 4.02 -12.28
N LEU A 310 -9.27 4.08 -10.94
CA LEU A 310 -10.43 3.85 -10.09
C LEU A 310 -11.01 5.16 -9.58
N HIS A 311 -12.34 5.21 -9.50
CA HIS A 311 -13.00 6.35 -8.84
C HIS A 311 -12.63 6.37 -7.34
N PRO A 312 -12.35 7.54 -6.73
CA PRO A 312 -11.92 7.63 -5.33
C PRO A 312 -12.83 6.90 -4.33
N VAL A 313 -14.14 6.91 -4.56
CA VAL A 313 -15.12 6.17 -3.73
C VAL A 313 -14.85 4.66 -3.75
N LEU A 314 -14.50 4.08 -4.91
CA LEU A 314 -14.16 2.65 -5.01
C LEU A 314 -12.85 2.34 -4.29
N VAL A 315 -11.89 3.25 -4.32
CA VAL A 315 -10.64 3.11 -3.58
C VAL A 315 -10.91 3.05 -2.08
N ILE A 316 -11.66 4.02 -1.53
CA ILE A 316 -12.03 4.06 -0.11
C ILE A 316 -12.80 2.79 0.29
N PHE A 317 -13.83 2.42 -0.50
CA PHE A 317 -14.61 1.20 -0.25
C PHE A 317 -13.72 -0.06 -0.24
N SER A 318 -12.81 -0.17 -1.21
CA SER A 318 -11.91 -1.33 -1.31
C SER A 318 -10.97 -1.42 -0.11
N ILE A 319 -10.44 -0.28 0.36
CA ILE A 319 -9.56 -0.23 1.52
C ILE A 319 -10.30 -0.63 2.80
N LEU A 320 -11.52 -0.11 3.01
CA LEU A 320 -12.34 -0.49 4.17
C LEU A 320 -12.68 -1.98 4.13
N ALA A 321 -13.12 -2.49 2.99
CA ALA A 321 -13.42 -3.91 2.80
C ALA A 321 -12.17 -4.78 2.96
N GLY A 322 -11.06 -4.39 2.33
CA GLY A 322 -9.78 -5.10 2.40
C GLY A 322 -9.22 -5.13 3.82
N GLY A 323 -9.25 -3.99 4.52
CA GLY A 323 -8.81 -3.89 5.91
C GLY A 323 -9.63 -4.79 6.85
N HIS A 324 -10.95 -4.81 6.66
CA HIS A 324 -11.84 -5.68 7.45
C HIS A 324 -11.61 -7.18 7.19
N LEU A 325 -11.40 -7.56 5.92
CA LEU A 325 -11.27 -8.96 5.51
C LEU A 325 -9.86 -9.53 5.72
N GLY A 326 -8.81 -8.72 5.52
CA GLY A 326 -7.42 -9.19 5.49
C GLY A 326 -6.45 -8.39 6.36
N GLY A 327 -6.93 -7.48 7.22
CA GLY A 327 -6.09 -6.65 8.07
C GLY A 327 -5.08 -5.82 7.26
N ALA A 328 -3.84 -5.72 7.74
CA ALA A 328 -2.77 -4.94 7.10
C ALA A 328 -2.48 -5.39 5.65
N LEU A 329 -2.51 -6.71 5.40
CA LEU A 329 -2.32 -7.25 4.05
C LEU A 329 -3.50 -6.91 3.15
N GLY A 330 -4.73 -7.00 3.69
CA GLY A 330 -5.93 -6.60 2.98
C GLY A 330 -5.92 -5.13 2.59
N LEU A 331 -5.45 -4.24 3.47
CA LEU A 331 -5.23 -2.82 3.15
C LEU A 331 -4.26 -2.65 1.97
N LEU A 332 -3.12 -3.34 2.01
CA LEU A 332 -2.08 -3.23 0.99
C LEU A 332 -2.56 -3.68 -0.41
N ILE A 333 -3.32 -4.78 -0.48
CA ILE A 333 -3.75 -5.36 -1.76
C ILE A 333 -5.15 -4.91 -2.20
N ALA A 334 -5.89 -4.17 -1.38
CA ALA A 334 -7.26 -3.75 -1.67
C ALA A 334 -7.41 -3.02 -2.99
N VAL A 335 -6.59 -2.01 -3.21
CA VAL A 335 -6.64 -1.17 -4.42
C VAL A 335 -6.29 -1.95 -5.68
N PRO A 336 -5.18 -2.70 -5.75
CA PRO A 336 -4.86 -3.48 -6.94
C PRO A 336 -5.84 -4.64 -7.17
N LEU A 337 -6.44 -5.18 -6.11
CA LEU A 337 -7.49 -6.18 -6.25
C LEU A 337 -8.75 -5.58 -6.88
N ALA A 338 -9.16 -4.39 -6.45
CA ALA A 338 -10.29 -3.67 -7.06
C ALA A 338 -10.01 -3.32 -8.54
N ALA A 339 -8.79 -2.90 -8.86
CA ALA A 339 -8.38 -2.67 -10.25
C ALA A 339 -8.45 -3.97 -11.08
N THR A 340 -8.01 -5.08 -10.51
CA THR A 340 -8.14 -6.41 -11.15
C THR A 340 -9.58 -6.78 -11.41
N VAL A 341 -10.47 -6.61 -10.42
CA VAL A 341 -11.91 -6.84 -10.58
C VAL A 341 -12.48 -5.96 -11.69
N ARG A 342 -12.12 -4.69 -11.73
CA ARG A 342 -12.53 -3.78 -12.82
C ARG A 342 -12.08 -4.29 -14.19
N ILE A 343 -10.83 -4.71 -14.36
CA ILE A 343 -10.31 -5.26 -15.63
C ILE A 343 -11.15 -6.47 -16.06
N ILE A 344 -11.42 -7.39 -15.13
CA ILE A 344 -12.23 -8.58 -15.40
C ILE A 344 -13.68 -8.20 -15.79
N LEU A 345 -14.29 -7.25 -15.08
CA LEU A 345 -15.65 -6.81 -15.37
C LEU A 345 -15.75 -6.12 -16.72
N VAL A 346 -14.79 -5.26 -17.09
CA VAL A 346 -14.74 -4.61 -18.41
C VAL A 346 -14.58 -5.66 -19.52
N TYR A 347 -13.70 -6.63 -19.30
CA TYR A 347 -13.52 -7.75 -20.24
C TYR A 347 -14.82 -8.57 -20.42
N LEU A 348 -15.49 -8.93 -19.32
CA LEU A 348 -16.75 -9.68 -19.37
C LEU A 348 -17.85 -8.88 -20.04
N TYR A 349 -17.99 -7.60 -19.71
CA TYR A 349 -18.97 -6.71 -20.33
C TYR A 349 -18.79 -6.64 -21.86
N ALA A 350 -17.58 -6.45 -22.33
CA ALA A 350 -17.32 -6.39 -23.75
C ALA A 350 -17.62 -7.72 -24.47
N LYS A 351 -17.40 -8.85 -23.81
CA LYS A 351 -17.81 -10.17 -24.34
C LYS A 351 -19.32 -10.34 -24.40
N LEU A 352 -20.05 -9.74 -23.47
CA LEU A 352 -21.53 -9.80 -23.45
C LEU A 352 -22.16 -8.91 -24.53
N VAL A 353 -21.48 -7.83 -24.94
CA VAL A 353 -21.99 -6.85 -25.92
C VAL A 353 -21.40 -7.09 -27.32
N ASP A 354 -20.65 -8.19 -27.52
CA ASP A 354 -19.94 -8.52 -28.78
C ASP A 354 -19.06 -7.38 -29.32
N SER A 355 -18.50 -6.55 -28.40
CA SER A 355 -17.61 -5.44 -28.76
C SER A 355 -16.19 -5.97 -29.07
N PRO A 356 -15.50 -5.43 -30.09
CA PRO A 356 -14.12 -5.85 -30.37
C PRO A 356 -13.20 -5.47 -29.20
N ALA A 357 -12.52 -6.48 -28.70
CA ALA A 357 -11.43 -6.53 -27.70
C ALA A 357 -11.16 -5.25 -26.90
N PRO A 358 -11.73 -5.10 -25.69
CA PRO A 358 -11.45 -3.97 -24.79
C PRO A 358 -10.02 -3.99 -24.20
N VAL A 359 -9.32 -5.11 -24.33
CA VAL A 359 -7.92 -5.22 -23.89
C VAL A 359 -7.00 -4.35 -24.75
N ALA A 360 -7.30 -4.22 -26.05
CA ALA A 360 -6.56 -3.33 -26.95
C ALA A 360 -6.81 -1.85 -26.66
N GLU A 361 -8.02 -1.47 -26.26
CA GLU A 361 -8.37 -0.10 -25.85
C GLU A 361 -7.71 0.28 -24.51
N ILE A 362 -7.67 -0.65 -23.55
CA ILE A 362 -6.96 -0.46 -22.27
C ILE A 362 -5.46 -0.28 -22.52
N GLN A 363 -4.88 -0.98 -23.49
CA GLN A 363 -3.46 -0.87 -23.85
C GLN A 363 -3.15 0.39 -24.66
N ALA A 364 -4.04 0.79 -25.59
CA ALA A 364 -3.88 2.01 -26.37
C ALA A 364 -3.93 3.27 -25.49
N ASP A 365 -4.87 3.32 -24.56
CA ASP A 365 -4.98 4.37 -23.54
C ASP A 365 -3.74 4.44 -22.63
N GLU A 366 -3.14 3.28 -22.33
CA GLU A 366 -1.94 3.16 -21.50
C GLU A 366 -0.68 3.60 -22.27
N GLN A 367 -0.59 3.27 -23.56
CA GLN A 367 0.52 3.62 -24.43
C GLN A 367 0.51 5.11 -24.79
N GLU A 368 -0.65 5.70 -25.06
CA GLU A 368 -0.80 7.14 -25.29
C GLU A 368 -0.40 7.98 -24.06
N LEU A 369 -0.60 7.45 -22.86
CA LEU A 369 -0.18 8.12 -21.62
C LEU A 369 1.33 7.99 -21.36
N LEU A 370 1.95 6.89 -21.78
CA LEU A 370 3.41 6.70 -21.68
C LEU A 370 4.17 7.54 -22.72
N ASP A 371 3.56 7.78 -23.89
CA ASP A 371 4.14 8.55 -24.98
C ASP A 371 3.91 10.07 -24.84
N ARG A 372 3.09 10.53 -23.89
CA ARG A 372 2.97 11.97 -23.59
C ARG A 372 4.28 12.48 -23.02
N PRO A 373 4.97 13.43 -23.71
CA PRO A 373 6.21 13.99 -23.18
C PRO A 373 5.93 14.65 -21.83
N THR A 374 6.72 14.28 -20.83
CA THR A 374 6.70 14.83 -19.46
C THR A 374 7.24 16.27 -19.39
N SER A 375 7.02 17.08 -20.41
CA SER A 375 7.49 18.46 -20.45
C SER A 375 6.41 19.41 -19.92
N PRO A 376 6.65 20.08 -18.78
CA PRO A 376 5.71 21.06 -18.22
C PRO A 376 5.71 22.43 -18.93
N LEU A 377 6.39 22.55 -20.08
CA LEU A 377 6.61 23.83 -20.76
C LEU A 377 6.24 23.76 -22.27
N ALA A 378 5.02 23.31 -22.58
CA ALA A 378 4.42 23.70 -23.86
C ALA A 378 3.63 24.97 -23.60
N ALA A 379 4.16 26.10 -24.09
CA ALA A 379 3.47 27.38 -24.12
C ALA A 379 2.07 27.25 -24.76
N PRO A 380 1.06 27.98 -24.30
CA PRO A 380 -0.25 27.98 -24.94
C PRO A 380 -0.11 28.38 -26.43
N PRO A 381 -0.90 27.76 -27.33
CA PRO A 381 -0.87 28.12 -28.74
C PRO A 381 -1.16 29.61 -28.87
N GLY A 382 -0.22 30.33 -29.46
CA GLY A 382 -0.31 31.75 -29.68
C GLY A 382 -1.61 32.11 -30.37
N HIS A 383 -2.28 33.12 -29.87
CA HIS A 383 -3.37 33.79 -30.57
C HIS A 383 -2.87 34.17 -31.97
N GLY A 384 -3.29 33.41 -32.97
CA GLY A 384 -3.10 33.79 -34.38
C GLY A 384 -3.74 35.16 -34.65
N ASP A 385 -2.94 36.01 -35.16
CA ASP A 385 -3.19 37.31 -35.69
C ASP A 385 -4.51 37.43 -36.47
N LEU A 386 -5.47 38.13 -35.90
CA LEU A 386 -6.65 38.59 -36.63
C LEU A 386 -6.37 40.02 -37.12
N THR A 387 -5.46 40.16 -38.06
CA THR A 387 -5.37 41.39 -38.90
C THR A 387 -4.86 40.99 -40.28
N ASP A 388 -5.75 40.77 -41.20
CA ASP A 388 -5.71 41.42 -42.52
C ASP A 388 -6.96 41.00 -43.32
N GLY A 389 -7.82 41.93 -43.52
CA GLY A 389 -9.03 41.84 -44.34
C GLY A 389 -9.44 43.19 -44.85
N THR A 390 -8.57 43.84 -45.62
CA THR A 390 -9.02 45.02 -46.41
C THR A 390 -8.83 44.77 -47.91
N ALA A 391 -9.96 44.90 -48.56
CA ALA A 391 -10.17 45.48 -49.91
C ALA A 391 -9.58 44.79 -51.15
N THR A 392 -10.40 44.36 -52.04
CA THR A 392 -10.72 44.99 -53.34
C THR A 392 -11.41 44.05 -54.30
N ARG A 393 -12.55 44.57 -54.80
CA ARG A 393 -13.31 44.24 -56.02
C ARG A 393 -14.20 43.01 -56.05
#